data_c14df76797b3d580e865afe459b81ebf
#
_entry.id   c14df76797b3d580e865afe459b81ebf
#
_cell.length_a   1.000
_cell.length_b   1.000
_cell.length_c   1.000
_cell.angle_alpha   90.00
_cell.angle_beta   90.00
_cell.angle_gamma   90.00
#
_symmetry.space_group_name_H-M   'P 1'
#
loop_
_entity.id
_entity.type
_entity.pdbx_description
1 polymer ?
#
loop_
_entity_poly.entity_id
_entity_poly.type
_entity_poly.pdbx_seq_one_letter_code
_entity_poly.pdbx_strand_id
1 'polypeptide(L)'
;MRIAVIGAGLIGGAAARHLAKAGHDVVLIGPPEPADKRGHHGVFGSHYDEGRITRKLDPWAFWSRVSRESIARYAEIEAESGIAFYTEAGAMLAGPADGALIRQTAEVQAAAGFPAERLTGAALAERFPYFAFSADTLA
;
A
#
# COMPACT_ATOMS: atom_id res chain seq x y z
N MET A 1 -25.74 16.33 -5.57
CA MET A 1 -26.39 15.07 -6.00
C MET A 1 -26.37 14.13 -4.81
N ARG A 2 -27.41 13.33 -4.60
CA ARG A 2 -27.43 12.31 -3.53
C ARG A 2 -26.94 10.98 -4.08
N ILE A 3 -25.93 10.36 -3.42
CA ILE A 3 -25.23 9.15 -3.88
C ILE A 3 -25.19 8.13 -2.76
N ALA A 4 -25.55 6.88 -3.07
CA ALA A 4 -25.34 5.75 -2.17
C ALA A 4 -24.12 4.95 -2.63
N VAL A 5 -23.16 4.71 -1.72
CA VAL A 5 -22.03 3.82 -1.91
C VAL A 5 -22.30 2.55 -1.13
N ILE A 6 -22.34 1.41 -1.81
CA ILE A 6 -22.60 0.11 -1.19
C ILE A 6 -21.29 -0.63 -1.01
N GLY A 7 -20.98 -0.98 0.23
CA GLY A 7 -19.73 -1.62 0.66
C GLY A 7 -18.84 -0.66 1.45
N ALA A 8 -18.79 -0.83 2.76
CA ALA A 8 -18.00 0.01 3.68
C ALA A 8 -16.55 -0.48 3.87
N GLY A 9 -15.98 -1.16 2.87
CA GLY A 9 -14.58 -1.53 2.84
C GLY A 9 -13.67 -0.40 2.37
N LEU A 10 -12.39 -0.70 2.12
CA LEU A 10 -11.39 0.31 1.70
C LEU A 10 -11.79 1.08 0.45
N ILE A 11 -12.28 0.39 -0.58
CA ILE A 11 -12.66 1.03 -1.86
C ILE A 11 -13.90 1.90 -1.65
N GLY A 12 -14.93 1.36 -0.98
CA GLY A 12 -16.17 2.11 -0.74
C GLY A 12 -15.96 3.30 0.19
N GLY A 13 -15.17 3.14 1.24
CA GLY A 13 -14.79 4.24 2.13
C GLY A 13 -14.04 5.36 1.40
N ALA A 14 -13.06 5.00 0.56
CA ALA A 14 -12.33 5.96 -0.26
C ALA A 14 -13.26 6.67 -1.25
N ALA A 15 -14.12 5.94 -1.95
CA ALA A 15 -15.10 6.52 -2.87
C ALA A 15 -16.05 7.48 -2.17
N ALA A 16 -16.61 7.08 -1.01
CA ALA A 16 -17.51 7.94 -0.23
C ALA A 16 -16.81 9.22 0.24
N ARG A 17 -15.56 9.12 0.73
CA ARG A 17 -14.76 10.29 1.13
C ARG A 17 -14.57 11.26 -0.05
N HIS A 18 -14.14 10.76 -1.21
CA HIS A 18 -13.91 11.63 -2.37
C HIS A 18 -15.18 12.29 -2.88
N LEU A 19 -16.30 11.56 -2.93
CA LEU A 19 -17.59 12.12 -3.33
C LEU A 19 -18.09 13.18 -2.34
N ALA A 20 -17.93 12.96 -1.04
CA ALA A 20 -18.28 13.93 -0.02
C ALA A 20 -17.41 15.20 -0.13
N LYS A 21 -16.10 15.07 -0.33
CA LYS A 21 -15.19 16.20 -0.58
C LYS A 21 -15.52 16.96 -1.87
N ALA A 22 -16.12 16.29 -2.85
CA ALA A 22 -16.63 16.92 -4.06
C ALA A 22 -18.00 17.62 -3.87
N GLY A 23 -18.52 17.69 -2.64
CA GLY A 23 -19.75 18.39 -2.29
C GLY A 23 -21.04 17.60 -2.56
N HIS A 24 -20.95 16.28 -2.68
CA HIS A 24 -22.12 15.44 -2.83
C HIS A 24 -22.71 15.02 -1.47
N ASP A 25 -24.03 14.79 -1.42
CA ASP A 25 -24.71 14.15 -0.29
C ASP A 25 -24.52 12.64 -0.41
N VAL A 26 -23.68 12.05 0.46
CA VAL A 26 -23.23 10.66 0.33
C VAL A 26 -23.71 9.82 1.50
N VAL A 27 -24.29 8.66 1.19
CA VAL A 27 -24.63 7.62 2.16
C VAL A 27 -23.74 6.40 1.88
N LEU A 28 -22.93 6.00 2.86
CA LEU A 28 -22.13 4.76 2.82
C LEU A 28 -22.92 3.65 3.52
N ILE A 29 -23.18 2.55 2.81
CA ILE A 29 -23.95 1.40 3.28
C ILE A 29 -23.05 0.18 3.35
N GLY A 30 -22.92 -0.41 4.53
CA GLY A 30 -22.14 -1.63 4.75
C GLY A 30 -22.05 -2.00 6.22
N PRO A 31 -21.56 -3.20 6.54
CA PRO A 31 -21.37 -3.59 7.93
C PRO A 31 -20.29 -2.69 8.58
N PRO A 32 -20.50 -2.28 9.85
CA PRO A 32 -19.47 -1.57 10.59
C PRO A 32 -18.29 -2.49 10.90
N GLU A 33 -17.16 -1.90 11.28
CA GLU A 33 -16.05 -2.65 11.83
C GLU A 33 -16.49 -3.36 13.10
N PRO A 34 -16.26 -4.71 13.23
CA PRO A 34 -16.67 -5.43 14.43
C PRO A 34 -15.83 -5.01 15.62
N ALA A 35 -16.50 -4.76 16.76
CA ALA A 35 -15.84 -4.41 18.02
C ALA A 35 -14.95 -5.57 18.53
N ASP A 36 -15.39 -6.81 18.36
CA ASP A 36 -14.60 -8.01 18.62
C ASP A 36 -14.20 -8.68 17.31
N LYS A 37 -12.99 -8.38 16.85
CA LYS A 37 -12.44 -8.95 15.62
C LYS A 37 -12.18 -10.46 15.72
N ARG A 38 -11.91 -10.99 16.93
CA ARG A 38 -11.60 -12.41 17.13
C ARG A 38 -12.85 -13.28 17.16
N GLY A 39 -13.92 -12.76 17.74
CA GLY A 39 -15.22 -13.48 17.82
C GLY A 39 -16.12 -13.25 16.60
N HIS A 40 -15.71 -12.44 15.64
CA HIS A 40 -16.53 -12.14 14.47
C HIS A 40 -16.54 -13.30 13.46
N HIS A 41 -17.71 -13.82 13.16
CA HIS A 41 -17.92 -14.93 12.20
C HIS A 41 -18.39 -14.48 10.81
N GLY A 42 -18.47 -13.18 10.57
CA GLY A 42 -18.90 -12.62 9.29
C GLY A 42 -17.76 -12.49 8.27
N VAL A 43 -18.08 -11.93 7.11
CA VAL A 43 -17.10 -11.61 6.09
C VAL A 43 -16.24 -10.44 6.57
N PHE A 44 -14.94 -10.64 6.62
CA PHE A 44 -13.99 -9.57 6.89
C PHE A 44 -13.69 -8.81 5.59
N GLY A 45 -13.90 -7.51 5.61
CA GLY A 45 -13.28 -6.65 4.63
C GLY A 45 -11.75 -6.61 4.86
N SER A 46 -10.99 -6.42 3.78
CA SER A 46 -9.52 -6.33 3.89
C SER A 46 -9.03 -5.16 4.78
N HIS A 47 -9.89 -4.25 5.18
CA HIS A 47 -9.59 -3.14 6.10
C HIS A 47 -9.41 -3.54 7.58
N TYR A 48 -9.71 -4.77 7.97
CA TYR A 48 -9.47 -5.29 9.31
C TYR A 48 -8.07 -5.86 9.52
N ASP A 49 -7.32 -6.01 8.46
CA ASP A 49 -5.96 -6.53 8.48
C ASP A 49 -4.99 -5.39 8.81
N GLU A 50 -4.36 -5.42 9.98
CA GLU A 50 -3.44 -4.38 10.44
C GLU A 50 -2.06 -4.45 9.76
N GLY A 51 -1.68 -5.61 9.26
CA GLY A 51 -0.38 -5.87 8.62
C GLY A 51 -0.29 -5.48 7.16
N ARG A 52 -1.07 -4.51 6.69
CA ARG A 52 -1.09 -4.13 5.28
C ARG A 52 0.17 -3.44 4.82
N ILE A 53 0.58 -3.84 3.63
CA ILE A 53 1.72 -3.25 2.95
C ILE A 53 1.23 -2.31 1.85
N THR A 54 1.79 -1.11 1.83
CA THR A 54 1.78 -0.22 0.68
C THR A 54 3.21 0.07 0.26
N ARG A 55 3.48 0.15 -1.04
CA ARG A 55 4.84 0.33 -1.55
C ARG A 55 4.86 1.14 -2.85
N LYS A 56 5.94 1.87 -3.06
CA LYS A 56 6.19 2.62 -4.30
C LYS A 56 6.82 1.74 -5.40
N LEU A 57 7.57 0.71 -4.97
CA LEU A 57 8.21 -0.26 -5.87
C LEU A 57 7.17 -1.22 -6.44
N ASP A 58 7.02 -1.23 -7.75
CA ASP A 58 6.12 -2.12 -8.47
C ASP A 58 6.61 -2.30 -9.92
N PRO A 59 6.53 -3.51 -10.52
CA PRO A 59 6.96 -3.74 -11.89
C PRO A 59 6.04 -3.10 -12.94
N TRP A 60 4.84 -2.70 -12.55
CA TRP A 60 3.91 -2.02 -13.44
C TRP A 60 3.81 -0.53 -13.13
N ALA A 61 4.13 0.30 -14.09
CA ALA A 61 4.13 1.76 -13.96
C ALA A 61 2.80 2.33 -13.44
N PHE A 62 1.68 1.72 -13.84
CA PHE A 62 0.36 2.12 -13.37
C PHE A 62 0.22 1.95 -11.85
N TRP A 63 0.56 0.77 -11.31
CA TRP A 63 0.43 0.51 -9.88
C TRP A 63 1.46 1.30 -9.05
N SER A 64 2.70 1.44 -9.54
CA SER A 64 3.68 2.32 -8.90
C SER A 64 3.17 3.75 -8.79
N ARG A 65 2.56 4.30 -9.85
CA ARG A 65 1.98 5.63 -9.84
C ARG A 65 0.84 5.75 -8.84
N VAL A 66 -0.15 4.87 -8.91
CA VAL A 66 -1.34 4.89 -8.03
C VAL A 66 -0.93 4.75 -6.57
N SER A 67 0.01 3.87 -6.26
CA SER A 67 0.52 3.70 -4.89
C SER A 67 1.21 4.97 -4.37
N ARG A 68 2.05 5.62 -5.19
CA ARG A 68 2.70 6.89 -4.81
C ARG A 68 1.70 8.01 -4.57
N GLU A 69 0.69 8.13 -5.43
CA GLU A 69 -0.38 9.12 -5.27
C GLU A 69 -1.21 8.84 -4.00
N SER A 70 -1.45 7.57 -3.68
CA SER A 70 -2.17 7.18 -2.45
C SER A 70 -1.35 7.48 -1.20
N ILE A 71 -0.07 7.09 -1.17
CA ILE A 71 0.84 7.33 -0.04
C ILE A 71 0.99 8.83 0.22
N ALA A 72 1.09 9.64 -0.82
CA ALA A 72 1.18 11.11 -0.67
C ALA A 72 -0.04 11.75 0.01
N ARG A 73 -1.17 11.04 0.06
CA ARG A 73 -2.39 11.51 0.71
C ARG A 73 -2.58 11.02 2.14
N TYR A 74 -1.76 10.09 2.60
CA TYR A 74 -1.97 9.49 3.92
C TYR A 74 -1.88 10.50 5.05
N ALA A 75 -0.91 11.41 5.01
CA ALA A 75 -0.78 12.46 6.03
C ALA A 75 -2.02 13.37 6.10
N GLU A 76 -2.61 13.71 4.95
CA GLU A 76 -3.88 14.47 4.89
C GLU A 76 -5.02 13.68 5.55
N ILE A 77 -5.12 12.38 5.23
CA ILE A 77 -6.19 11.53 5.76
C ILE A 77 -6.04 11.34 7.27
N GLU A 78 -4.82 11.15 7.76
CA GLU A 78 -4.52 11.07 9.21
C GLU A 78 -4.90 12.36 9.93
N ALA A 79 -4.53 13.52 9.37
CA ALA A 79 -4.87 14.81 9.95
C ALA A 79 -6.40 15.06 9.97
N GLU A 80 -7.11 14.69 8.92
CA GLU A 80 -8.56 14.86 8.83
C GLU A 80 -9.33 13.90 9.75
N SER A 81 -8.87 12.65 9.88
CA SER A 81 -9.54 11.62 10.67
C SER A 81 -9.15 11.62 12.14
N GLY A 82 -8.01 12.18 12.50
CA GLY A 82 -7.41 12.05 13.83
C GLY A 82 -6.87 10.65 14.13
N ILE A 83 -6.76 9.78 13.11
CA ILE A 83 -6.33 8.38 13.26
C ILE A 83 -4.98 8.20 12.56
N ALA A 84 -3.93 7.92 13.33
CA ALA A 84 -2.66 7.49 12.77
C ALA A 84 -2.77 6.04 12.30
N PHE A 85 -2.55 5.80 11.01
CA PHE A 85 -2.67 4.48 10.40
C PHE A 85 -1.49 4.11 9.50
N TYR A 86 -0.58 5.04 9.22
CA TYR A 86 0.54 4.81 8.32
C TYR A 86 1.87 4.97 9.02
N THR A 87 2.72 3.97 8.88
CA THR A 87 4.12 4.02 9.33
C THR A 87 5.02 3.72 8.12
N GLU A 88 5.92 4.63 7.79
CA GLU A 88 6.89 4.41 6.71
C GLU A 88 8.01 3.47 7.19
N ALA A 89 7.76 2.18 7.06
CA ALA A 89 8.70 1.12 7.44
C ALA A 89 9.70 0.76 6.34
N GLY A 90 9.54 1.33 5.14
CA GLY A 90 10.26 0.94 3.95
C GLY A 90 9.65 -0.29 3.26
N ALA A 91 10.14 -0.59 2.07
CA ALA A 91 9.77 -1.78 1.32
C ALA A 91 10.99 -2.31 0.57
N MET A 92 11.22 -3.61 0.65
CA MET A 92 12.26 -4.29 -0.09
C MET A 92 11.63 -5.25 -1.11
N LEU A 93 12.15 -5.22 -2.33
CA LEU A 93 11.87 -6.23 -3.34
C LEU A 93 13.16 -6.93 -3.68
N ALA A 94 13.25 -8.23 -3.42
CA ALA A 94 14.44 -9.03 -3.64
C ALA A 94 14.15 -10.20 -4.59
N GLY A 95 15.11 -10.53 -5.44
CA GLY A 95 15.02 -11.63 -6.38
C GLY A 95 16.29 -11.79 -7.19
N PRO A 96 16.36 -12.77 -8.13
CA PRO A 96 17.50 -12.94 -9.02
C PRO A 96 17.78 -11.64 -9.81
N ALA A 97 19.03 -11.23 -9.87
CA ALA A 97 19.44 -9.97 -10.51
C ALA A 97 19.03 -9.89 -11.99
N ASP A 98 18.98 -11.02 -12.69
CA ASP A 98 18.52 -11.14 -14.07
C ASP A 98 17.00 -11.42 -14.17
N GLY A 99 16.30 -11.52 -13.04
CA GLY A 99 14.87 -11.78 -12.99
C GLY A 99 14.04 -10.65 -13.62
N ALA A 100 13.01 -11.01 -14.38
CA ALA A 100 12.15 -10.05 -15.07
C ALA A 100 11.49 -9.07 -14.08
N LEU A 101 11.04 -9.56 -12.92
CA LEU A 101 10.42 -8.74 -11.88
C LEU A 101 11.35 -7.63 -11.39
N ILE A 102 12.61 -7.97 -11.10
CA ILE A 102 13.62 -7.02 -10.60
C ILE A 102 13.95 -5.98 -11.67
N ARG A 103 14.19 -6.42 -12.91
CA ARG A 103 14.49 -5.49 -14.02
C ARG A 103 13.33 -4.52 -14.28
N GLN A 104 12.10 -5.02 -14.41
CA GLN A 104 10.92 -4.19 -14.65
C GLN A 104 10.69 -3.20 -13.51
N THR A 105 10.86 -3.63 -12.27
CA THR A 105 10.72 -2.73 -11.12
C THR A 105 11.78 -1.62 -11.15
N ALA A 106 13.01 -1.95 -11.48
CA ALA A 106 14.09 -0.98 -11.59
C ALA A 106 13.84 0.03 -12.73
N GLU A 107 13.34 -0.42 -13.88
CA GLU A 107 12.95 0.45 -15.00
C GLU A 107 11.82 1.41 -14.61
N VAL A 108 10.77 0.89 -13.97
CA VAL A 108 9.63 1.71 -13.51
C VAL A 108 10.08 2.72 -12.45
N GLN A 109 10.92 2.31 -11.49
CA GLN A 109 11.46 3.20 -10.46
C GLN A 109 12.30 4.32 -11.08
N ALA A 110 13.19 3.99 -12.01
CA ALA A 110 14.05 4.97 -12.69
C ALA A 110 13.21 5.97 -13.51
N ALA A 111 12.23 5.49 -14.27
CA ALA A 111 11.33 6.34 -15.03
C ALA A 111 10.45 7.24 -14.15
N ALA A 112 10.09 6.77 -12.97
CA ALA A 112 9.26 7.51 -12.00
C ALA A 112 10.08 8.50 -11.14
N GLY A 113 11.41 8.36 -11.08
CA GLY A 113 12.34 9.29 -10.44
C GLY A 113 12.27 9.35 -8.90
N PHE A 114 11.70 8.35 -8.23
CA PHE A 114 11.75 8.31 -6.77
C PHE A 114 12.99 7.55 -6.28
N PRO A 115 13.55 7.91 -5.10
CA PRO A 115 14.76 7.28 -4.59
C PRO A 115 14.50 5.81 -4.23
N ALA A 116 15.45 4.96 -4.61
CA ALA A 116 15.57 3.58 -4.18
C ALA A 116 17.05 3.20 -4.10
N GLU A 117 17.39 2.38 -3.13
CA GLU A 117 18.71 1.82 -2.95
C GLU A 117 18.78 0.46 -3.65
N ARG A 118 19.94 0.09 -4.18
CA ARG A 118 20.20 -1.22 -4.75
C ARG A 118 21.29 -1.90 -3.96
N LEU A 119 21.01 -3.08 -3.46
CA LEU A 119 21.91 -3.88 -2.64
C LEU A 119 22.12 -5.26 -3.25
N THR A 120 23.35 -5.72 -3.26
CA THR A 120 23.74 -7.06 -3.74
C THR A 120 24.71 -7.73 -2.78
N GLY A 121 24.75 -9.07 -2.80
CA GLY A 121 25.77 -9.87 -2.13
C GLY A 121 25.99 -9.50 -0.66
N ALA A 122 27.23 -9.15 -0.32
CA ALA A 122 27.63 -8.86 1.06
C ALA A 122 26.86 -7.67 1.67
N ALA A 123 26.64 -6.60 0.91
CA ALA A 123 25.91 -5.43 1.38
C ALA A 123 24.45 -5.77 1.75
N LEU A 124 23.83 -6.67 0.98
CA LEU A 124 22.48 -7.14 1.27
C LEU A 124 22.46 -8.00 2.55
N ALA A 125 23.40 -8.92 2.72
CA ALA A 125 23.51 -9.75 3.91
C ALA A 125 23.84 -8.94 5.18
N GLU A 126 24.70 -7.92 5.05
CA GLU A 126 25.02 -7.01 6.16
C GLU A 126 23.80 -6.19 6.58
N ARG A 127 23.06 -5.64 5.62
CA ARG A 127 21.88 -4.78 5.89
C ARG A 127 20.71 -5.56 6.47
N PHE A 128 20.52 -6.82 6.06
CA PHE A 128 19.38 -7.66 6.43
C PHE A 128 19.83 -9.05 6.91
N PRO A 129 20.52 -9.14 8.05
CA PRO A 129 21.16 -10.37 8.50
C PRO A 129 20.20 -11.49 8.89
N TYR A 130 18.89 -11.21 9.00
CA TYR A 130 17.87 -12.20 9.33
C TYR A 130 17.30 -12.92 8.10
N PHE A 131 17.71 -12.53 6.89
CA PHE A 131 17.32 -13.19 5.66
C PHE A 131 18.49 -13.94 5.05
N ALA A 132 18.19 -15.10 4.48
CA ALA A 132 19.15 -15.84 3.66
C ALA A 132 18.92 -15.46 2.19
N PHE A 133 19.90 -14.82 1.58
CA PHE A 133 19.86 -14.44 0.17
C PHE A 133 20.81 -15.32 -0.63
N SER A 134 20.44 -15.67 -1.87
CA SER A 134 21.37 -16.28 -2.81
C SER A 134 22.40 -15.27 -3.32
N ALA A 135 23.53 -15.75 -3.80
CA ALA A 135 24.65 -14.90 -4.24
C ALA A 135 24.28 -13.97 -5.42
N ASP A 136 23.30 -14.36 -6.23
CA ASP A 136 22.78 -13.63 -7.38
C ASP A 136 21.60 -12.72 -7.03
N THR A 137 21.26 -12.57 -5.75
CA THR A 137 20.14 -11.72 -5.33
C THR A 137 20.49 -10.24 -5.49
N LEU A 138 19.56 -9.49 -6.11
CA LEU A 138 19.47 -8.05 -6.10
C LEU A 138 18.20 -7.61 -5.33
N ALA A 139 18.34 -6.65 -4.45
CA ALA A 139 17.24 -6.02 -3.75
C ALA A 139 17.30 -4.49 -3.89
#